data_0e670ce97ea99d17af8f9b2300fb58f1
#
_entry.id   0e670ce97ea99d17af8f9b2300fb58f1
#
_cell.length_a   1.000
_cell.length_b   1.000
_cell.length_c   1.000
_cell.angle_alpha   90.00
_cell.angle_beta   90.00
_cell.angle_gamma   90.00
#
_symmetry.space_group_name_H-M   'P 1'
#
loop_
_entity.id
_entity.type
_entity.pdbx_description
1 polymer ?
#
loop_
_entity_poly.entity_id
_entity_poly.type
_entity_poly.pdbx_seq_one_letter_code
_entity_poly.pdbx_strand_id
1 'polypeptide(L)'
;MKDYQKLIKLLYKRETCNTIAGRLNISNKQLYNKILALSNKGFNLNKKYFSNGQIVYKIPEEYDEIKTSENIIYSLQEEYDIKMLLISDLHFGNELERPDLVDRAFEYCTKNVIHIILCAGDMIDCYFSKSKKQYSTVDAQISHFIKKYPHDKNILTFAVAGNHDYLAYLKEAKSLIKAVNNYRHDIIIGGFANSTVAIKNEKIDLYHHIDSIPRKTTDSVLTLHGHAHKYVTRLKQNGGLDIVVPSLSNLSDTLPTALEMNLFFRFGKVEKVDLKQVYFDNTDIILSEENYDLSIYRDTKKENSANVISKLNTIERAKVYGLSMK
;
A
#
# COMPACT_ATOMS: atom_id res chain seq x y z
N MET A 1 -35.40 5.03 -9.91
CA MET A 1 -35.00 6.41 -9.47
C MET A 1 -35.00 6.62 -7.97
N LYS A 2 -35.99 6.13 -7.19
CA LYS A 2 -36.07 6.33 -5.71
C LYS A 2 -34.82 5.83 -4.94
N ASP A 3 -34.20 4.72 -5.36
CA ASP A 3 -33.02 4.14 -4.68
C ASP A 3 -31.76 5.01 -4.79
N TYR A 4 -31.55 5.71 -5.92
CA TYR A 4 -30.41 6.60 -6.08
C TYR A 4 -30.58 7.92 -5.32
N GLN A 5 -31.80 8.41 -5.17
CA GLN A 5 -32.05 9.64 -4.38
C GLN A 5 -31.68 9.45 -2.90
N LYS A 6 -31.98 8.26 -2.34
CA LYS A 6 -31.60 7.94 -0.96
C LYS A 6 -30.08 7.84 -0.83
N LEU A 7 -29.42 7.18 -1.77
CA LEU A 7 -27.95 7.07 -1.81
C LEU A 7 -27.29 8.45 -1.90
N ILE A 8 -27.73 9.31 -2.84
CA ILE A 8 -27.20 10.67 -3.02
C ILE A 8 -27.33 11.48 -1.72
N LYS A 9 -28.49 11.43 -1.03
CA LYS A 9 -28.68 12.11 0.26
C LYS A 9 -27.68 11.64 1.34
N LEU A 10 -27.36 10.33 1.36
CA LEU A 10 -26.39 9.77 2.32
C LEU A 10 -24.95 10.16 1.98
N LEU A 11 -24.60 10.25 0.70
CA LEU A 11 -23.29 10.71 0.25
C LEU A 11 -23.04 12.19 0.60
N TYR A 12 -24.06 13.04 0.55
CA TYR A 12 -23.96 14.43 1.02
C TYR A 12 -23.69 14.52 2.54
N LYS A 13 -24.19 13.55 3.33
CA LYS A 13 -23.94 13.51 4.79
C LYS A 13 -22.53 13.06 5.17
N ARG A 14 -21.68 12.71 4.20
CA ARG A 14 -20.30 12.25 4.42
C ARG A 14 -20.20 11.03 5.35
N GLU A 15 -21.20 10.16 5.31
CA GLU A 15 -21.20 8.93 6.10
C GLU A 15 -20.22 7.90 5.49
N THR A 16 -19.72 6.99 6.33
CA THR A 16 -18.83 5.92 5.86
C THR A 16 -19.56 4.93 4.96
N CYS A 17 -18.85 4.25 4.07
CA CYS A 17 -19.44 3.22 3.21
C CYS A 17 -20.17 2.14 4.01
N ASN A 18 -19.60 1.72 5.13
CA ASN A 18 -20.24 0.72 6.00
C ASN A 18 -21.59 1.22 6.57
N THR A 19 -21.63 2.48 7.02
CA THR A 19 -22.86 3.10 7.52
C THR A 19 -23.92 3.23 6.42
N ILE A 20 -23.51 3.67 5.23
CA ILE A 20 -24.45 3.82 4.09
C ILE A 20 -25.00 2.45 3.66
N ALA A 21 -24.14 1.43 3.56
CA ALA A 21 -24.55 0.08 3.22
C ALA A 21 -25.56 -0.48 4.21
N GLY A 22 -25.32 -0.32 5.52
CA GLY A 22 -26.27 -0.70 6.57
C GLY A 22 -27.62 0.03 6.48
N ARG A 23 -27.61 1.35 6.23
CA ARG A 23 -28.86 2.14 6.09
C ARG A 23 -29.66 1.82 4.83
N LEU A 24 -28.99 1.32 3.79
CA LEU A 24 -29.62 0.88 2.54
C LEU A 24 -29.96 -0.61 2.56
N ASN A 25 -29.57 -1.34 3.59
CA ASN A 25 -29.68 -2.79 3.72
C ASN A 25 -29.12 -3.55 2.50
N ILE A 26 -27.89 -3.17 2.10
CA ILE A 26 -27.13 -3.75 0.98
C ILE A 26 -25.71 -4.07 1.42
N SER A 27 -25.05 -4.97 0.68
CA SER A 27 -23.63 -5.22 0.91
C SER A 27 -22.74 -4.06 0.43
N ASN A 28 -21.50 -3.95 0.93
CA ASN A 28 -20.54 -2.96 0.46
C ASN A 28 -20.26 -3.10 -1.05
N LYS A 29 -20.23 -4.32 -1.57
CA LYS A 29 -20.11 -4.59 -3.02
C LYS A 29 -21.25 -3.99 -3.81
N GLN A 30 -22.50 -4.18 -3.34
CA GLN A 30 -23.67 -3.58 -3.99
C GLN A 30 -23.67 -2.05 -3.88
N LEU A 31 -23.24 -1.50 -2.73
CA LEU A 31 -23.07 -0.05 -2.57
C LEU A 31 -22.02 0.48 -3.58
N TYR A 32 -20.86 -0.16 -3.69
CA TYR A 32 -19.83 0.24 -4.63
C TYR A 32 -20.32 0.26 -6.07
N ASN A 33 -21.03 -0.79 -6.51
CA ASN A 33 -21.64 -0.84 -7.85
C ASN A 33 -22.63 0.31 -8.10
N LYS A 34 -23.40 0.68 -7.08
CA LYS A 34 -24.32 1.83 -7.17
C LYS A 34 -23.55 3.16 -7.25
N ILE A 35 -22.47 3.31 -6.50
CA ILE A 35 -21.57 4.48 -6.55
C ILE A 35 -20.90 4.59 -7.91
N LEU A 36 -20.38 3.50 -8.45
CA LEU A 36 -19.78 3.45 -9.79
C LEU A 36 -20.81 3.83 -10.87
N ALA A 37 -22.05 3.34 -10.75
CA ALA A 37 -23.13 3.70 -11.66
C ALA A 37 -23.51 5.19 -11.59
N LEU A 38 -23.40 5.84 -10.42
CA LEU A 38 -23.55 7.30 -10.28
C LEU A 38 -22.41 8.03 -10.96
N SER A 39 -21.15 7.59 -10.75
CA SER A 39 -19.99 8.18 -11.43
C SER A 39 -20.10 8.09 -12.95
N ASN A 40 -20.54 6.94 -13.48
CA ASN A 40 -20.77 6.74 -14.91
C ASN A 40 -21.91 7.62 -15.46
N LYS A 41 -22.81 8.10 -14.61
CA LYS A 41 -23.86 9.08 -14.96
C LYS A 41 -23.41 10.53 -14.83
N GLY A 42 -22.11 10.77 -14.63
CA GLY A 42 -21.53 12.11 -14.56
C GLY A 42 -21.49 12.73 -13.16
N PHE A 43 -21.85 11.99 -12.11
CA PHE A 43 -21.65 12.50 -10.76
C PHE A 43 -20.16 12.48 -10.42
N ASN A 44 -19.59 13.64 -10.13
CA ASN A 44 -18.23 13.74 -9.61
C ASN A 44 -18.23 13.29 -8.13
N LEU A 45 -17.40 12.31 -7.79
CA LEU A 45 -17.33 11.72 -6.45
C LEU A 45 -15.90 11.73 -5.94
N ASN A 46 -15.66 12.50 -4.89
CA ASN A 46 -14.38 12.49 -4.18
C ASN A 46 -14.35 11.37 -3.15
N LYS A 47 -13.22 10.68 -3.07
CA LYS A 47 -12.96 9.63 -2.07
C LYS A 47 -12.07 10.17 -0.95
N LYS A 48 -12.40 9.81 0.30
CA LYS A 48 -11.55 10.01 1.46
C LYS A 48 -11.35 8.67 2.16
N TYR A 49 -10.12 8.38 2.50
CA TYR A 49 -9.72 7.15 3.18
C TYR A 49 -9.33 7.47 4.62
N PHE A 50 -9.75 6.64 5.55
CA PHE A 50 -9.43 6.79 6.97
C PHE A 50 -8.45 5.72 7.42
N SER A 51 -7.66 6.03 8.44
CA SER A 51 -6.64 5.13 9.00
C SER A 51 -7.20 3.82 9.58
N ASN A 52 -8.51 3.79 9.86
CA ASN A 52 -9.23 2.59 10.30
C ASN A 52 -9.81 1.76 9.14
N GLY A 53 -9.32 1.94 7.91
CA GLY A 53 -9.76 1.22 6.71
C GLY A 53 -11.12 1.65 6.16
N GLN A 54 -11.74 2.71 6.68
CA GLN A 54 -13.02 3.19 6.17
C GLN A 54 -12.88 4.10 4.96
N ILE A 55 -13.87 4.05 4.07
CA ILE A 55 -13.98 4.91 2.90
C ILE A 55 -15.21 5.81 3.06
N VAL A 56 -15.05 7.09 2.75
CA VAL A 56 -16.16 8.04 2.60
C VAL A 56 -16.14 8.58 1.18
N TYR A 57 -17.25 8.47 0.49
CA TYR A 57 -17.48 9.18 -0.77
C TYR A 57 -18.22 10.49 -0.49
N LYS A 58 -17.78 11.55 -1.13
CA LYS A 58 -18.42 12.88 -1.05
C LYS A 58 -18.80 13.33 -2.45
N ILE A 59 -20.01 13.85 -2.62
CA ILE A 59 -20.37 14.67 -3.77
C ILE A 59 -19.76 16.05 -3.49
N PRO A 60 -18.84 16.59 -4.34
CA PRO A 60 -18.28 17.92 -4.15
C PRO A 60 -19.41 18.97 -4.18
N GLU A 61 -19.33 19.98 -3.35
CA GLU A 61 -20.07 21.20 -3.51
C GLU A 61 -19.45 21.98 -4.69
N GLU A 62 -20.21 22.82 -5.40
CA GLU A 62 -19.79 23.48 -6.66
C GLU A 62 -18.46 24.25 -6.60
N TYR A 63 -17.91 24.49 -5.41
CA TYR A 63 -16.66 25.23 -5.17
C TYR A 63 -15.48 24.37 -4.70
N ASP A 64 -15.64 23.06 -4.57
CA ASP A 64 -14.50 22.17 -4.25
C ASP A 64 -13.66 22.00 -5.54
N GLU A 65 -12.50 22.66 -5.64
CA GLU A 65 -11.53 22.39 -6.70
C GLU A 65 -11.27 20.89 -6.82
N ILE A 66 -11.32 20.37 -8.05
CA ILE A 66 -10.99 18.99 -8.37
C ILE A 66 -9.49 18.81 -8.11
N LYS A 67 -9.10 18.53 -6.86
CA LYS A 67 -7.75 18.09 -6.57
C LYS A 67 -7.59 16.68 -7.14
N THR A 68 -6.72 16.59 -8.13
CA THR A 68 -6.23 15.32 -8.68
C THR A 68 -5.90 14.36 -7.53
N SER A 69 -6.42 13.16 -7.62
CA SER A 69 -6.47 12.10 -6.62
C SER A 69 -5.14 11.80 -5.94
N GLU A 70 -4.81 12.54 -4.89
CA GLU A 70 -3.90 12.04 -3.87
C GLU A 70 -4.71 11.12 -2.96
N ASN A 71 -4.26 9.88 -2.77
CA ASN A 71 -4.89 8.96 -1.84
C ASN A 71 -4.61 9.46 -0.42
N ILE A 72 -5.61 10.03 0.26
CA ILE A 72 -5.42 10.70 1.53
C ILE A 72 -6.03 9.86 2.65
N ILE A 73 -5.22 9.53 3.65
CA ILE A 73 -5.65 8.89 4.89
C ILE A 73 -5.73 9.97 5.97
N TYR A 74 -6.86 10.06 6.68
CA TYR A 74 -7.07 11.04 7.73
C TYR A 74 -7.05 10.40 9.12
N SER A 75 -6.35 11.03 10.06
CA SER A 75 -6.55 10.89 11.49
C SER A 75 -6.87 12.25 12.10
N LEU A 76 -7.73 12.28 13.11
CA LEU A 76 -8.17 13.51 13.77
C LEU A 76 -7.35 13.87 15.02
N GLN A 77 -6.55 12.93 15.55
CA GLN A 77 -5.75 13.12 16.74
C GLN A 77 -4.45 13.86 16.46
N GLU A 78 -3.86 14.54 17.45
CA GLU A 78 -2.57 15.21 17.33
C GLU A 78 -1.40 14.23 17.46
N GLU A 79 -1.52 13.28 18.40
CA GLU A 79 -0.59 12.16 18.56
C GLU A 79 -1.33 10.85 18.30
N TYR A 80 -0.80 10.00 17.44
CA TYR A 80 -1.39 8.71 17.11
C TYR A 80 -0.36 7.84 16.41
N ASP A 81 -0.62 6.55 16.44
CA ASP A 81 0.11 5.57 15.64
C ASP A 81 -0.79 4.98 14.55
N ILE A 82 -0.16 4.58 13.45
CA ILE A 82 -0.83 3.87 12.36
C ILE A 82 0.00 2.63 12.04
N LYS A 83 -0.60 1.46 12.25
CA LYS A 83 -0.05 0.19 11.82
C LYS A 83 -0.44 -0.10 10.38
N MET A 84 0.52 -0.57 9.60
CA MET A 84 0.36 -0.97 8.21
C MET A 84 1.11 -2.27 7.98
N LEU A 85 0.64 -3.07 7.02
CA LEU A 85 1.39 -4.21 6.51
C LEU A 85 1.93 -3.87 5.13
N LEU A 86 3.23 -4.11 4.92
CA LEU A 86 3.91 -3.91 3.64
C LEU A 86 4.10 -5.27 2.98
N ILE A 87 3.65 -5.40 1.75
CA ILE A 87 3.80 -6.59 0.91
C ILE A 87 4.28 -6.19 -0.48
N SER A 88 4.86 -7.11 -1.22
CA SER A 88 5.31 -6.87 -2.60
C SER A 88 5.45 -8.17 -3.36
N ASP A 89 5.51 -8.07 -4.69
CA ASP A 89 5.95 -9.13 -5.59
C ASP A 89 5.19 -10.45 -5.35
N LEU A 90 3.86 -10.37 -5.47
CA LEU A 90 2.93 -11.48 -5.22
C LEU A 90 2.90 -12.48 -6.37
N HIS A 91 3.09 -12.00 -7.60
CA HIS A 91 3.17 -12.76 -8.84
C HIS A 91 2.04 -13.78 -9.03
N PHE A 92 0.79 -13.38 -8.78
CA PHE A 92 -0.37 -14.23 -9.03
C PHE A 92 -0.41 -14.73 -10.47
N GLY A 93 -0.64 -16.03 -10.63
CA GLY A 93 -0.60 -16.71 -11.91
C GLY A 93 0.73 -17.39 -12.22
N ASN A 94 1.72 -17.29 -11.34
CA ASN A 94 2.95 -18.06 -11.37
C ASN A 94 2.79 -19.36 -10.57
N GLU A 95 3.53 -20.42 -10.93
CA GLU A 95 3.51 -21.69 -10.16
C GLU A 95 4.14 -21.56 -8.76
N LEU A 96 4.94 -20.49 -8.55
CA LEU A 96 5.60 -20.16 -7.28
C LEU A 96 4.85 -19.08 -6.49
N GLU A 97 3.64 -18.70 -6.93
CA GLU A 97 2.78 -17.82 -6.15
C GLU A 97 2.43 -18.45 -4.80
N ARG A 98 2.18 -17.61 -3.79
CA ARG A 98 1.82 -18.05 -2.44
C ARG A 98 0.54 -17.35 -1.97
N PRO A 99 -0.63 -17.67 -2.58
CA PRO A 99 -1.91 -17.10 -2.15
C PRO A 99 -2.25 -17.44 -0.69
N ASP A 100 -1.76 -18.59 -0.18
CA ASP A 100 -1.86 -18.98 1.21
C ASP A 100 -1.18 -17.98 2.16
N LEU A 101 -0.01 -17.45 1.79
CA LEU A 101 0.68 -16.42 2.60
C LEU A 101 -0.06 -15.09 2.53
N VAL A 102 -0.72 -14.78 1.41
CA VAL A 102 -1.56 -13.58 1.30
C VAL A 102 -2.80 -13.71 2.20
N ASP A 103 -3.44 -14.91 2.27
CA ASP A 103 -4.51 -15.18 3.22
C ASP A 103 -4.03 -14.99 4.67
N ARG A 104 -2.87 -15.56 5.02
CA ARG A 104 -2.23 -15.39 6.34
C ARG A 104 -1.91 -13.92 6.67
N ALA A 105 -1.47 -13.13 5.67
CA ALA A 105 -1.23 -11.70 5.84
C ALA A 105 -2.50 -10.94 6.23
N PHE A 106 -3.66 -11.30 5.67
CA PHE A 106 -4.95 -10.74 6.06
C PHE A 106 -5.41 -11.18 7.45
N GLU A 107 -5.21 -12.46 7.80
CA GLU A 107 -5.45 -12.96 9.17
C GLU A 107 -4.58 -12.20 10.18
N TYR A 108 -3.30 -12.00 9.86
CA TYR A 108 -2.38 -11.21 10.67
C TYR A 108 -2.85 -9.78 10.86
N CYS A 109 -3.30 -9.12 9.79
CA CYS A 109 -3.87 -7.78 9.84
C CYS A 109 -5.09 -7.73 10.78
N THR A 110 -6.00 -8.70 10.69
CA THR A 110 -7.19 -8.77 11.53
C THR A 110 -6.80 -8.95 13.01
N LYS A 111 -5.89 -9.88 13.31
CA LYS A 111 -5.41 -10.17 14.65
C LYS A 111 -4.70 -8.97 15.31
N ASN A 112 -3.93 -8.20 14.54
CA ASN A 112 -3.11 -7.08 15.03
C ASN A 112 -3.76 -5.70 14.82
N VAL A 113 -5.04 -5.66 14.41
CA VAL A 113 -5.81 -4.43 14.17
C VAL A 113 -5.15 -3.53 13.13
N ILE A 114 -4.67 -4.13 12.04
CA ILE A 114 -4.07 -3.44 10.89
C ILE A 114 -5.15 -3.27 9.82
N HIS A 115 -5.42 -2.04 9.43
CA HIS A 115 -6.47 -1.69 8.46
C HIS A 115 -5.94 -1.27 7.09
N ILE A 116 -4.61 -1.18 6.95
CA ILE A 116 -3.97 -0.69 5.74
C ILE A 116 -2.85 -1.64 5.32
N ILE A 117 -2.93 -2.08 4.07
CA ILE A 117 -1.85 -2.79 3.39
C ILE A 117 -1.27 -1.85 2.34
N LEU A 118 0.05 -1.74 2.27
CA LEU A 118 0.79 -1.08 1.21
C LEU A 118 1.47 -2.14 0.36
N CYS A 119 1.12 -2.22 -0.94
CA CYS A 119 1.70 -3.19 -1.87
C CYS A 119 2.64 -2.49 -2.84
N ALA A 120 3.92 -2.88 -2.82
CA ALA A 120 4.95 -2.25 -3.63
C ALA A 120 5.08 -2.86 -5.04
N GLY A 121 4.06 -3.55 -5.54
CA GLY A 121 3.92 -3.92 -6.96
C GLY A 121 4.03 -5.40 -7.27
N ASP A 122 3.99 -5.69 -8.58
CA ASP A 122 4.02 -7.03 -9.20
C ASP A 122 2.97 -7.97 -8.60
N MET A 123 1.70 -7.57 -8.80
CA MET A 123 0.56 -8.33 -8.30
C MET A 123 0.27 -9.57 -9.16
N ILE A 124 0.48 -9.49 -10.49
CA ILE A 124 0.39 -10.65 -11.40
C ILE A 124 1.74 -10.94 -12.05
N ASP A 125 1.96 -12.21 -12.44
CA ASP A 125 3.26 -12.64 -13.00
C ASP A 125 3.48 -12.23 -14.47
N CYS A 126 2.42 -12.20 -15.25
CA CYS A 126 2.47 -11.97 -16.69
C CYS A 126 3.48 -12.88 -17.41
N TYR A 127 4.51 -12.31 -18.11
CA TYR A 127 5.38 -13.05 -19.02
C TYR A 127 6.86 -13.06 -18.62
N PHE A 128 7.23 -12.50 -17.46
CA PHE A 128 8.63 -12.40 -17.07
C PHE A 128 9.18 -13.69 -16.45
N SER A 129 8.37 -14.44 -15.76
CA SER A 129 8.82 -15.65 -15.09
C SER A 129 9.31 -16.70 -16.10
N LYS A 130 10.45 -17.34 -15.81
CA LYS A 130 10.95 -18.51 -16.54
C LYS A 130 10.23 -19.79 -16.18
N SER A 131 9.52 -19.81 -15.05
CA SER A 131 8.71 -20.93 -14.58
C SER A 131 7.48 -21.14 -15.45
N LYS A 132 6.87 -22.31 -15.37
CA LYS A 132 5.60 -22.58 -16.04
C LYS A 132 4.52 -21.67 -15.46
N LYS A 133 3.73 -21.04 -16.33
CA LYS A 133 2.60 -20.22 -15.91
C LYS A 133 1.44 -21.08 -15.50
N GLN A 134 0.90 -20.84 -14.33
CA GLN A 134 -0.31 -21.51 -13.87
C GLN A 134 -1.51 -21.16 -14.78
N TYR A 135 -1.53 -19.91 -15.29
CA TYR A 135 -2.57 -19.41 -16.18
C TYR A 135 -1.97 -18.93 -17.51
N SER A 136 -2.53 -19.39 -18.64
CA SER A 136 -1.98 -19.18 -19.97
C SER A 136 -2.25 -17.79 -20.58
N THR A 137 -3.15 -17.01 -19.98
CA THR A 137 -3.54 -15.68 -20.49
C THR A 137 -3.50 -14.63 -19.39
N VAL A 138 -3.25 -13.37 -19.78
CA VAL A 138 -3.27 -12.23 -18.85
C VAL A 138 -4.64 -12.07 -18.21
N ASP A 139 -5.73 -12.21 -18.96
CA ASP A 139 -7.10 -12.12 -18.41
C ASP A 139 -7.36 -13.18 -17.33
N ALA A 140 -6.84 -14.41 -17.53
CA ALA A 140 -6.96 -15.48 -16.54
C ALA A 140 -6.17 -15.14 -15.26
N GLN A 141 -4.96 -14.57 -15.38
CA GLN A 141 -4.15 -14.15 -14.25
C GLN A 141 -4.81 -12.97 -13.49
N ILE A 142 -5.32 -11.96 -14.20
CA ILE A 142 -6.05 -10.84 -13.59
C ILE A 142 -7.30 -11.37 -12.86
N SER A 143 -8.07 -12.26 -13.49
CA SER A 143 -9.27 -12.85 -12.88
C SER A 143 -8.93 -13.68 -11.65
N HIS A 144 -7.81 -14.42 -11.71
CA HIS A 144 -7.29 -15.19 -10.59
C HIS A 144 -6.90 -14.27 -9.41
N PHE A 145 -6.12 -13.21 -9.66
CA PHE A 145 -5.78 -12.21 -8.65
C PHE A 145 -7.04 -11.60 -8.00
N ILE A 146 -7.97 -11.08 -8.82
CA ILE A 146 -9.20 -10.45 -8.31
C ILE A 146 -10.01 -11.41 -7.42
N LYS A 147 -10.03 -12.70 -7.77
CA LYS A 147 -10.78 -13.73 -7.05
C LYS A 147 -10.06 -14.20 -5.79
N LYS A 148 -8.74 -14.34 -5.85
CA LYS A 148 -7.92 -14.96 -4.80
C LYS A 148 -7.35 -13.97 -3.80
N TYR A 149 -7.08 -12.71 -4.21
CA TYR A 149 -6.67 -11.70 -3.26
C TYR A 149 -7.77 -11.47 -2.21
N PRO A 150 -7.50 -11.65 -0.92
CA PRO A 150 -8.53 -11.62 0.12
C PRO A 150 -9.31 -10.30 0.14
N HIS A 151 -10.48 -10.33 0.70
CA HIS A 151 -11.32 -9.17 0.90
C HIS A 151 -11.81 -9.12 2.34
N ASP A 152 -11.42 -8.08 3.06
CA ASP A 152 -11.99 -7.71 4.36
C ASP A 152 -12.57 -6.30 4.28
N LYS A 153 -13.73 -6.11 4.91
CA LYS A 153 -14.46 -4.81 4.89
C LYS A 153 -13.73 -3.68 5.61
N ASN A 154 -12.74 -4.01 6.46
CA ASN A 154 -11.99 -3.07 7.28
C ASN A 154 -10.53 -2.95 6.83
N ILE A 155 -10.12 -3.63 5.76
CA ILE A 155 -8.76 -3.57 5.24
C ILE A 155 -8.76 -2.94 3.86
N LEU A 156 -7.91 -1.93 3.66
CA LEU A 156 -7.67 -1.28 2.38
C LEU A 156 -6.24 -1.57 1.92
N THR A 157 -6.09 -1.89 0.65
CA THR A 157 -4.78 -2.04 0.00
C THR A 157 -4.51 -0.84 -0.90
N PHE A 158 -3.43 -0.10 -0.63
CA PHE A 158 -2.88 0.89 -1.54
C PHE A 158 -1.68 0.29 -2.25
N ALA A 159 -1.63 0.41 -3.57
CA ALA A 159 -0.63 -0.25 -4.38
C ALA A 159 -0.06 0.64 -5.48
N VAL A 160 1.16 0.31 -5.89
CA VAL A 160 1.67 0.57 -7.22
C VAL A 160 1.57 -0.74 -8.00
N ALA A 161 1.42 -0.71 -9.32
CA ALA A 161 1.35 -1.95 -10.10
C ALA A 161 2.73 -2.64 -10.12
N GLY A 162 3.51 -2.51 -11.14
CA GLY A 162 4.85 -3.11 -11.24
C GLY A 162 5.20 -3.41 -12.69
N ASN A 163 6.40 -3.91 -12.93
CA ASN A 163 6.89 -4.13 -14.27
C ASN A 163 6.18 -5.33 -14.95
N HIS A 164 5.79 -6.36 -14.19
CA HIS A 164 5.01 -7.48 -14.71
C HIS A 164 3.59 -7.04 -15.10
N ASP A 165 2.92 -6.26 -14.25
CA ASP A 165 1.59 -5.68 -14.52
C ASP A 165 1.63 -4.71 -15.71
N TYR A 166 2.72 -3.93 -15.83
CA TYR A 166 2.92 -3.02 -16.95
C TYR A 166 3.16 -3.75 -18.27
N LEU A 167 3.87 -4.88 -18.23
CA LEU A 167 4.09 -5.71 -19.41
C LEU A 167 2.78 -6.28 -19.96
N ALA A 168 1.84 -6.65 -19.08
CA ALA A 168 0.50 -7.08 -19.49
C ALA A 168 -0.20 -5.99 -20.28
N TYR A 169 -0.09 -4.73 -19.83
CA TYR A 169 -0.64 -3.58 -20.54
C TYR A 169 0.03 -3.35 -21.91
N LEU A 170 1.37 -3.41 -21.96
CA LEU A 170 2.11 -3.16 -23.20
C LEU A 170 1.85 -4.21 -24.28
N LYS A 171 1.74 -5.49 -23.91
CA LYS A 171 1.63 -6.59 -24.86
C LYS A 171 0.20 -6.90 -25.32
N GLU A 172 -0.76 -6.80 -24.39
CA GLU A 172 -2.13 -7.22 -24.65
C GLU A 172 -3.17 -6.12 -24.45
N ALA A 173 -2.74 -4.87 -24.15
CA ALA A 173 -3.61 -3.77 -23.76
C ALA A 173 -4.54 -4.11 -22.58
N LYS A 174 -4.09 -5.06 -21.72
CA LYS A 174 -4.82 -5.52 -20.54
C LYS A 174 -4.34 -4.79 -19.31
N SER A 175 -5.15 -3.90 -18.78
CA SER A 175 -4.81 -3.09 -17.60
C SER A 175 -5.33 -3.74 -16.33
N LEU A 176 -4.42 -4.25 -15.49
CA LEU A 176 -4.76 -4.70 -14.13
C LEU A 176 -5.43 -3.56 -13.34
N ILE A 177 -4.91 -2.34 -13.43
CA ILE A 177 -5.46 -1.16 -12.74
C ILE A 177 -6.93 -0.95 -13.10
N LYS A 178 -7.26 -1.00 -14.41
CA LYS A 178 -8.64 -0.85 -14.87
C LYS A 178 -9.53 -2.00 -14.42
N ALA A 179 -9.03 -3.24 -14.49
CA ALA A 179 -9.77 -4.41 -14.07
C ALA A 179 -10.07 -4.38 -12.57
N VAL A 180 -9.05 -4.09 -11.73
CA VAL A 180 -9.21 -3.96 -10.28
C VAL A 180 -10.21 -2.85 -9.94
N ASN A 181 -10.08 -1.67 -10.54
CA ASN A 181 -11.01 -0.55 -10.31
C ASN A 181 -12.48 -0.88 -10.64
N ASN A 182 -12.71 -1.81 -11.56
CA ASN A 182 -14.06 -2.25 -11.91
C ASN A 182 -14.67 -3.27 -10.94
N TYR A 183 -13.85 -4.06 -10.25
CA TYR A 183 -14.32 -5.18 -9.43
C TYR A 183 -14.01 -5.05 -7.94
N ARG A 184 -13.00 -4.28 -7.56
CA ARG A 184 -12.49 -4.15 -6.18
C ARG A 184 -12.40 -2.67 -5.79
N HIS A 185 -13.11 -2.28 -4.74
CA HIS A 185 -13.05 -0.92 -4.19
C HIS A 185 -12.09 -0.81 -2.99
N ASP A 186 -11.69 -1.93 -2.47
CA ASP A 186 -10.77 -2.09 -1.35
C ASP A 186 -9.30 -2.13 -1.78
N ILE A 187 -9.01 -2.15 -3.09
CA ILE A 187 -7.68 -2.07 -3.67
C ILE A 187 -7.57 -0.80 -4.51
N ILE A 188 -6.60 0.05 -4.18
CA ILE A 188 -6.37 1.35 -4.81
C ILE A 188 -4.98 1.33 -5.45
N ILE A 189 -4.92 1.21 -6.78
CA ILE A 189 -3.67 1.21 -7.53
C ILE A 189 -3.44 2.60 -8.11
N GLY A 190 -2.41 3.32 -7.64
CA GLY A 190 -2.15 4.71 -8.01
C GLY A 190 -1.42 4.88 -9.34
N GLY A 191 -0.75 3.86 -9.85
CA GLY A 191 -0.02 3.91 -11.11
C GLY A 191 0.78 2.64 -11.40
N PHE A 192 1.54 2.63 -12.52
CA PHE A 192 2.37 1.46 -12.85
C PHE A 192 3.67 1.42 -12.04
N ALA A 193 4.46 2.50 -12.07
CA ALA A 193 5.77 2.56 -11.42
C ALA A 193 5.78 3.40 -10.14
N ASN A 194 4.89 4.36 -10.00
CA ASN A 194 4.88 5.31 -8.90
C ASN A 194 3.46 5.50 -8.39
N SER A 195 3.29 5.51 -7.08
CA SER A 195 2.06 5.86 -6.37
C SER A 195 2.42 6.58 -5.08
N THR A 196 1.57 7.46 -4.58
CA THR A 196 1.81 8.19 -3.33
C THR A 196 0.60 8.08 -2.42
N VAL A 197 0.83 7.71 -1.18
CA VAL A 197 -0.18 7.71 -0.11
C VAL A 197 0.12 8.86 0.83
N ALA A 198 -0.81 9.78 0.98
CA ALA A 198 -0.67 10.92 1.88
C ALA A 198 -1.41 10.69 3.20
N ILE A 199 -0.75 10.95 4.31
CA ILE A 199 -1.30 10.89 5.67
C ILE A 199 -1.07 12.26 6.30
N LYS A 200 -2.12 13.08 6.39
CA LYS A 200 -2.02 14.50 6.76
C LYS A 200 -0.98 15.23 5.86
N ASN A 201 0.13 15.66 6.46
CA ASN A 201 1.19 16.40 5.77
C ASN A 201 2.36 15.53 5.33
N GLU A 202 2.33 14.24 5.65
CA GLU A 202 3.40 13.30 5.29
C GLU A 202 3.00 12.45 4.09
N LYS A 203 3.99 12.06 3.31
CA LYS A 203 3.82 11.25 2.11
C LYS A 203 4.63 9.97 2.22
N ILE A 204 4.03 8.88 1.77
CA ILE A 204 4.67 7.59 1.57
C ILE A 204 4.62 7.31 0.07
N ASP A 205 5.78 7.21 -0.57
CA ASP A 205 5.86 6.84 -1.97
C ASP A 205 5.97 5.32 -2.09
N LEU A 206 5.16 4.74 -2.97
CA LEU A 206 5.30 3.38 -3.45
C LEU A 206 5.99 3.44 -4.82
N TYR A 207 7.05 2.69 -4.98
CA TYR A 207 7.82 2.63 -6.20
C TYR A 207 8.10 1.18 -6.60
N HIS A 208 7.86 0.87 -7.88
CA HIS A 208 8.29 -0.37 -8.48
C HIS A 208 9.11 -0.06 -9.73
N HIS A 209 10.30 -0.66 -9.85
CA HIS A 209 11.20 -0.35 -10.95
C HIS A 209 10.62 -0.80 -12.30
N ILE A 210 10.56 0.14 -13.24
CA ILE A 210 10.20 -0.10 -14.65
C ILE A 210 11.17 0.72 -15.50
N ASP A 211 11.99 0.06 -16.33
CA ASP A 211 13.07 0.71 -17.11
C ASP A 211 12.60 1.92 -17.93
N SER A 212 11.41 1.85 -18.49
CA SER A 212 10.84 2.91 -19.34
C SER A 212 10.14 4.04 -18.58
N ILE A 213 9.96 3.91 -17.27
CA ILE A 213 9.24 4.89 -16.44
C ILE A 213 10.17 5.41 -15.34
N PRO A 214 10.56 6.70 -15.38
CA PRO A 214 11.46 7.24 -14.38
C PRO A 214 10.80 7.26 -12.99
N ARG A 215 11.62 7.02 -11.96
CA ARG A 215 11.21 7.23 -10.58
C ARG A 215 10.88 8.70 -10.37
N LYS A 216 9.70 8.98 -9.85
CA LYS A 216 9.35 10.30 -9.35
C LYS A 216 9.93 10.45 -7.95
N THR A 217 10.87 11.36 -7.79
CA THR A 217 11.36 11.75 -6.46
C THR A 217 10.41 12.79 -5.89
N THR A 218 9.81 12.48 -4.75
CA THR A 218 9.02 13.44 -3.96
C THR A 218 9.72 13.73 -2.63
N ASP A 219 9.23 14.73 -1.91
CA ASP A 219 9.69 15.01 -0.52
C ASP A 219 8.95 14.09 0.47
N SER A 220 8.88 12.80 0.16
CA SER A 220 8.22 11.81 0.99
C SER A 220 9.07 11.42 2.19
N VAL A 221 8.41 11.19 3.33
CA VAL A 221 9.08 10.68 4.54
C VAL A 221 9.53 9.23 4.36
N LEU A 222 8.76 8.44 3.65
CA LEU A 222 9.06 7.04 3.36
C LEU A 222 8.96 6.78 1.86
N THR A 223 9.83 5.90 1.34
CA THR A 223 9.67 5.30 0.02
C THR A 223 9.75 3.79 0.16
N LEU A 224 8.75 3.10 -0.33
CA LEU A 224 8.65 1.65 -0.35
C LEU A 224 8.97 1.16 -1.76
N HIS A 225 9.94 0.27 -1.88
CA HIS A 225 10.41 -0.28 -3.15
C HIS A 225 10.07 -1.76 -3.26
N GLY A 226 9.41 -2.19 -4.33
CA GLY A 226 9.31 -3.59 -4.72
C GLY A 226 10.47 -4.03 -5.64
N HIS A 227 10.23 -5.06 -6.42
CA HIS A 227 11.09 -5.58 -7.50
C HIS A 227 12.35 -6.36 -7.04
N ALA A 228 12.95 -6.02 -5.93
CA ALA A 228 14.23 -6.60 -5.52
C ALA A 228 14.09 -7.89 -4.69
N HIS A 229 12.87 -8.26 -4.32
CA HIS A 229 12.50 -9.47 -3.56
C HIS A 229 13.27 -9.67 -2.25
N LYS A 230 13.77 -8.63 -1.62
CA LYS A 230 14.56 -8.68 -0.38
C LYS A 230 14.19 -7.56 0.57
N TYR A 231 14.50 -7.71 1.85
CA TYR A 231 14.35 -6.67 2.84
C TYR A 231 15.63 -5.85 2.98
N VAL A 232 15.54 -4.54 2.79
CA VAL A 232 16.63 -3.58 3.04
C VAL A 232 16.05 -2.25 3.46
N THR A 233 16.65 -1.61 4.44
CA THR A 233 16.33 -0.24 4.87
C THR A 233 17.52 0.69 4.63
N ARG A 234 17.25 1.94 4.31
CA ARG A 234 18.26 3.00 4.17
C ARG A 234 17.71 4.34 4.63
N LEU A 235 18.50 5.07 5.41
CA LEU A 235 18.19 6.46 5.73
C LEU A 235 18.37 7.36 4.51
N LYS A 236 17.38 8.21 4.25
CA LYS A 236 17.43 9.25 3.21
C LYS A 236 18.20 10.47 3.71
N GLN A 237 18.76 11.24 2.79
CA GLN A 237 19.42 12.53 3.11
C GLN A 237 18.48 13.55 3.76
N ASN A 238 17.16 13.46 3.51
CA ASN A 238 16.14 14.32 4.11
C ASN A 238 15.66 13.84 5.49
N GLY A 239 16.27 12.80 6.06
CA GLY A 239 15.89 12.20 7.33
C GLY A 239 14.68 11.25 7.26
N GLY A 240 14.27 10.83 6.06
CA GLY A 240 13.27 9.79 5.89
C GLY A 240 13.90 8.40 5.68
N LEU A 241 13.09 7.39 5.31
CA LEU A 241 13.54 6.03 5.05
C LEU A 241 13.19 5.59 3.62
N ASP A 242 14.13 4.89 2.98
CA ASP A 242 13.88 4.00 1.86
C ASP A 242 13.80 2.56 2.38
N ILE A 243 12.72 1.86 2.05
CA ILE A 243 12.45 0.50 2.49
C ILE A 243 12.24 -0.36 1.25
N VAL A 244 13.11 -1.34 1.04
CA VAL A 244 12.88 -2.39 0.04
C VAL A 244 12.01 -3.45 0.69
N VAL A 245 10.83 -3.66 0.13
CA VAL A 245 9.82 -4.59 0.65
C VAL A 245 10.12 -5.98 0.09
N PRO A 246 10.20 -7.02 0.93
CA PRO A 246 10.46 -8.38 0.48
C PRO A 246 9.28 -8.93 -0.34
N SER A 247 9.54 -9.94 -1.16
CA SER A 247 8.51 -10.66 -1.90
C SER A 247 7.68 -11.54 -0.96
N LEU A 248 6.38 -11.66 -1.27
CA LEU A 248 5.47 -12.61 -0.63
C LEU A 248 5.17 -13.83 -1.55
N SER A 249 6.11 -14.16 -2.44
CA SER A 249 6.09 -15.34 -3.32
C SER A 249 7.39 -16.13 -3.22
N ASN A 250 7.40 -17.35 -3.72
CA ASN A 250 8.61 -18.20 -3.75
C ASN A 250 9.46 -17.97 -5.02
N LEU A 251 9.30 -16.83 -5.72
CA LEU A 251 10.03 -16.57 -6.96
C LEU A 251 11.53 -16.29 -6.76
N SER A 252 11.94 -15.94 -5.58
CA SER A 252 13.36 -15.72 -5.25
C SER A 252 13.86 -16.75 -4.24
N ASP A 253 15.18 -16.85 -4.09
CA ASP A 253 15.82 -17.70 -3.08
C ASP A 253 15.67 -17.12 -1.65
N THR A 254 15.05 -15.95 -1.51
CA THR A 254 14.76 -15.35 -0.21
C THR A 254 13.47 -15.89 0.37
N LEU A 255 13.41 -15.99 1.69
CA LEU A 255 12.21 -16.39 2.40
C LEU A 255 11.09 -15.39 2.14
N PRO A 256 9.87 -15.82 1.70
CA PRO A 256 8.75 -14.91 1.48
C PRO A 256 8.25 -14.36 2.81
N THR A 257 8.31 -13.03 2.95
CA THR A 257 7.95 -12.32 4.18
C THR A 257 7.19 -11.05 3.89
N ALA A 258 6.51 -10.52 4.91
CA ALA A 258 5.93 -9.17 4.92
C ALA A 258 6.62 -8.31 5.97
N LEU A 259 6.34 -6.99 5.97
CA LEU A 259 6.82 -6.09 7.02
C LEU A 259 5.60 -5.47 7.73
N GLU A 260 5.48 -5.67 9.05
CA GLU A 260 4.62 -4.80 9.85
C GLU A 260 5.36 -3.48 10.05
N MET A 261 4.70 -2.37 9.75
CA MET A 261 5.21 -1.03 9.96
C MET A 261 4.28 -0.28 10.90
N ASN A 262 4.81 0.29 11.97
CA ASN A 262 4.10 1.21 12.85
C ASN A 262 4.69 2.62 12.74
N LEU A 263 3.86 3.59 12.38
CA LEU A 263 4.21 5.00 12.25
C LEU A 263 3.66 5.78 13.42
N PHE A 264 4.54 6.41 14.20
CA PHE A 264 4.15 7.30 15.27
C PHE A 264 4.15 8.75 14.79
N PHE A 265 2.98 9.36 14.85
CA PHE A 265 2.76 10.73 14.44
C PHE A 265 2.69 11.66 15.66
N ARG A 266 3.35 12.81 15.55
CA ARG A 266 3.16 13.95 16.43
C ARG A 266 2.99 15.22 15.61
N PHE A 267 1.94 15.98 15.90
CA PHE A 267 1.58 17.21 15.16
C PHE A 267 1.55 17.03 13.64
N GLY A 268 1.06 15.86 13.18
CA GLY A 268 0.93 15.53 11.76
C GLY A 268 2.23 15.19 11.04
N LYS A 269 3.33 14.96 11.78
CA LYS A 269 4.63 14.48 11.25
C LYS A 269 4.95 13.10 11.82
N VAL A 270 5.58 12.28 11.03
CA VAL A 270 6.11 10.98 11.48
C VAL A 270 7.38 11.24 12.29
N GLU A 271 7.38 10.86 13.57
CA GLU A 271 8.57 10.95 14.43
C GLU A 271 9.31 9.62 14.54
N LYS A 272 8.57 8.51 14.61
CA LYS A 272 9.17 7.17 14.73
C LYS A 272 8.58 6.21 13.73
N VAL A 273 9.40 5.25 13.31
CA VAL A 273 9.02 4.13 12.46
C VAL A 273 9.54 2.86 13.10
N ASP A 274 8.65 1.96 13.47
CA ASP A 274 9.00 0.61 13.89
C ASP A 274 8.69 -0.35 12.75
N LEU A 275 9.62 -1.24 12.44
CA LEU A 275 9.50 -2.26 11.39
C LEU A 275 9.72 -3.65 12.01
N LYS A 276 8.86 -4.60 11.64
CA LYS A 276 9.00 -6.02 11.97
C LYS A 276 8.90 -6.85 10.72
N GLN A 277 9.92 -7.65 10.43
CA GLN A 277 9.85 -8.62 9.35
C GLN A 277 9.11 -9.87 9.85
N VAL A 278 8.02 -10.21 9.20
CA VAL A 278 7.11 -11.30 9.58
C VAL A 278 7.14 -12.40 8.53
N TYR A 279 7.46 -13.61 8.95
CA TYR A 279 7.29 -14.81 8.16
C TYR A 279 6.00 -15.51 8.59
N PHE A 280 5.15 -15.82 7.62
CA PHE A 280 3.89 -16.51 7.86
C PHE A 280 4.09 -18.02 7.64
N ASP A 281 4.16 -18.76 8.74
CA ASP A 281 4.11 -20.21 8.75
C ASP A 281 2.89 -20.64 9.59
N ASN A 282 2.89 -21.80 10.22
CA ASN A 282 1.85 -22.25 11.16
C ASN A 282 1.67 -21.27 12.32
N THR A 283 2.74 -20.58 12.72
CA THR A 283 2.75 -19.45 13.65
C THR A 283 3.43 -18.26 13.00
N ASP A 284 2.97 -17.03 13.32
CA ASP A 284 3.60 -15.80 12.81
C ASP A 284 4.97 -15.63 13.49
N ILE A 285 6.06 -15.72 12.71
CA ILE A 285 7.43 -15.65 13.21
C ILE A 285 8.01 -14.27 12.90
N ILE A 286 8.45 -13.56 13.94
CA ILE A 286 9.18 -12.29 13.79
C ILE A 286 10.65 -12.61 13.54
N LEU A 287 11.17 -12.27 12.36
CA LEU A 287 12.57 -12.52 11.98
C LEU A 287 13.49 -11.39 12.40
N SER A 288 13.02 -10.14 12.34
CA SER A 288 13.78 -8.97 12.75
C SER A 288 12.85 -7.84 13.22
N GLU A 289 13.36 -6.98 14.08
CA GLU A 289 12.71 -5.74 14.52
C GLU A 289 13.69 -4.59 14.42
N GLU A 290 13.26 -3.47 13.84
CA GLU A 290 14.04 -2.25 13.66
C GLU A 290 13.24 -1.04 14.09
N ASN A 291 13.89 -0.06 14.74
CA ASN A 291 13.26 1.15 15.24
C ASN A 291 14.03 2.36 14.75
N TYR A 292 13.34 3.32 14.16
CA TYR A 292 13.90 4.55 13.62
C TYR A 292 13.26 5.77 14.28
N ASP A 293 14.07 6.61 14.95
CA ASP A 293 13.65 7.92 15.45
C ASP A 293 14.00 8.98 14.40
N LEU A 294 13.00 9.40 13.62
CA LEU A 294 13.18 10.37 12.54
C LEU A 294 13.27 11.82 13.04
N SER A 295 12.88 12.10 14.30
CA SER A 295 13.00 13.43 14.89
C SER A 295 14.45 13.88 14.97
N ILE A 296 15.35 12.97 15.35
CA ILE A 296 16.80 13.20 15.44
C ILE A 296 17.39 13.65 14.09
N TYR A 297 16.92 13.05 12.98
CA TYR A 297 17.43 13.35 11.63
C TYR A 297 16.87 14.65 11.05
N ARG A 298 15.70 15.09 11.51
CA ARG A 298 15.06 16.33 11.03
C ARG A 298 15.57 17.58 11.71
N ASP A 299 15.95 17.49 12.97
CA ASP A 299 16.50 18.62 13.74
C ASP A 299 17.92 18.97 13.31
N THR A 300 18.70 18.02 12.81
CA THR A 300 20.08 18.22 12.34
C THR A 300 20.19 19.06 11.07
N LYS A 301 19.10 19.35 10.35
CA LYS A 301 19.10 20.35 9.26
C LYS A 301 19.35 21.78 9.75
N LYS A 302 19.22 22.06 11.05
CA LYS A 302 19.53 23.38 11.66
C LYS A 302 21.00 23.53 12.06
N GLU A 303 21.72 22.42 12.25
CA GLU A 303 23.14 22.40 12.59
C GLU A 303 23.91 21.52 11.60
N ASN A 304 24.72 22.13 10.77
CA ASN A 304 25.72 21.57 9.83
C ASN A 304 25.70 20.04 9.63
N SER A 305 25.03 19.58 8.58
CA SER A 305 24.65 18.21 8.25
C SER A 305 25.80 17.19 8.09
N ALA A 306 27.03 17.59 7.86
CA ALA A 306 28.13 16.66 7.56
C ALA A 306 28.70 15.91 8.79
N ASN A 307 28.70 16.52 9.97
CA ASN A 307 29.33 15.93 11.16
C ASN A 307 28.43 14.93 11.91
N VAL A 308 27.10 15.03 11.78
CA VAL A 308 26.15 14.14 12.47
C VAL A 308 25.97 12.84 11.74
N ILE A 309 25.90 12.89 10.39
CA ILE A 309 25.81 11.68 9.55
C ILE A 309 27.03 10.76 9.73
N SER A 310 28.24 11.34 9.89
CA SER A 310 29.43 10.54 10.15
C SER A 310 29.42 9.85 11.53
N LYS A 311 28.88 10.50 12.57
CA LYS A 311 28.76 9.92 13.92
C LYS A 311 27.70 8.83 14.00
N LEU A 312 26.54 9.01 13.33
CA LEU A 312 25.44 8.04 13.32
C LEU A 312 25.82 6.80 12.52
N ASN A 313 26.44 6.95 11.34
CA ASN A 313 26.97 5.82 10.56
C ASN A 313 28.02 5.02 11.35
N THR A 314 28.72 5.62 12.28
CA THR A 314 29.70 4.94 13.14
C THR A 314 29.02 4.12 14.23
N ILE A 315 27.90 4.62 14.79
CA ILE A 315 27.11 3.92 15.83
C ILE A 315 26.33 2.73 15.22
N GLU A 316 25.73 2.91 14.06
CA GLU A 316 25.00 1.85 13.36
C GLU A 316 25.97 0.77 12.81
N ARG A 317 27.11 1.18 12.25
CA ARG A 317 28.14 0.23 11.85
C ARG A 317 28.65 -0.62 13.01
N ALA A 318 28.80 -0.03 14.19
CA ALA A 318 29.20 -0.77 15.39
C ALA A 318 28.15 -1.82 15.81
N LYS A 319 26.86 -1.56 15.61
CA LYS A 319 25.79 -2.54 15.90
C LYS A 319 25.69 -3.65 14.84
N VAL A 320 25.92 -3.34 13.57
CA VAL A 320 25.88 -4.32 12.47
C VAL A 320 27.14 -5.21 12.46
N TYR A 321 28.32 -4.67 12.82
CA TYR A 321 29.56 -5.45 12.88
C TYR A 321 29.77 -6.21 14.20
N GLY A 322 29.01 -5.91 15.24
CA GLY A 322 29.06 -6.63 16.52
C GLY A 322 28.55 -8.07 16.50
N LEU A 323 27.94 -8.50 15.40
CA LEU A 323 27.41 -9.86 15.20
C LEU A 323 28.26 -10.75 14.26
N SER A 324 29.39 -10.29 13.74
CA SER A 324 30.20 -11.07 12.78
C SER A 324 31.62 -11.36 13.21
N MET A 325 31.92 -11.36 14.52
CA MET A 325 33.18 -11.91 15.01
C MET A 325 32.90 -12.92 16.11
N LYS A 326 32.59 -14.12 15.71
CA LYS A 326 33.00 -15.37 16.36
C LYS A 326 33.22 -16.43 15.30
#